data_f887105cd12f831a1532435a0d72bf12
#
_entry.id   f887105cd12f831a1532435a0d72bf12
#
_cell.length_a   1.000
_cell.length_b   1.000
_cell.length_c   1.000
_cell.angle_alpha   90.00
_cell.angle_beta   90.00
_cell.angle_gamma   90.00
#
_symmetry.space_group_name_H-M   'P 1'
#
loop_
_entity.id
_entity.type
_entity.pdbx_description
1 polymer ?
#
loop_
_entity_poly.entity_id
_entity_poly.type
_entity_poly.pdbx_seq_one_letter_code
_entity_poly.pdbx_strand_id
1 'polypeptide(L)'
;MKRWQFWLGLLISVFFLGLVLQGLDLADFWTEVGRANYWWLIPGVAVYFVAVWARAWRWHYLLRPLKAISTSKMFPIVAIGYMGNNVYPARAGEVLRAAVLKRREGVSISASLATIIVERIFDGVVMLAFIFVNLRELAKLTDGAGLAGGLSIQQIALWGTIAFGAALLVFLLGAMFPEVSLRVLEWLARLVPERFREKLLEFGGRFLDG
;
A
#
# COMPACT_ATOMS: atom_id res chain seq x y z
N MET A 1 -7.19 -21.22 13.89
CA MET A 1 -8.00 -20.00 14.25
C MET A 1 -9.13 -20.46 15.14
N LYS A 2 -9.35 -19.81 16.28
CA LYS A 2 -10.44 -20.17 17.20
C LYS A 2 -11.77 -19.87 16.50
N ARG A 3 -12.72 -20.79 16.51
CA ARG A 3 -14.01 -20.67 15.81
C ARG A 3 -14.77 -19.37 16.10
N TRP A 4 -14.62 -18.80 17.31
CA TRP A 4 -15.29 -17.57 17.71
C TRP A 4 -14.78 -16.32 16.95
N GLN A 5 -13.49 -16.28 16.57
CA GLN A 5 -12.92 -15.15 15.79
C GLN A 5 -13.53 -15.09 14.39
N PHE A 6 -13.81 -16.25 13.78
CA PHE A 6 -14.53 -16.32 12.52
C PHE A 6 -15.95 -15.76 12.64
N TRP A 7 -16.69 -16.17 13.66
CA TRP A 7 -18.05 -15.70 13.89
C TRP A 7 -18.10 -14.21 14.22
N LEU A 8 -17.16 -13.71 15.01
CA LEU A 8 -17.04 -12.27 15.29
C LEU A 8 -16.77 -11.48 14.01
N GLY A 9 -15.85 -11.92 13.18
CA GLY A 9 -15.55 -11.28 11.88
C GLY A 9 -16.76 -11.29 10.95
N LEU A 10 -17.49 -12.41 10.89
CA LEU A 10 -18.72 -12.52 10.12
C LEU A 10 -19.80 -11.54 10.62
N LEU A 11 -20.01 -11.49 11.93
CA LEU A 11 -20.98 -10.60 12.54
C LEU A 11 -20.67 -9.11 12.26
N ILE A 12 -19.42 -8.71 12.42
CA ILE A 12 -18.96 -7.36 12.07
C ILE A 12 -19.20 -7.08 10.58
N SER A 13 -18.85 -8.00 9.70
CA SER A 13 -19.03 -7.84 8.25
C SER A 13 -20.51 -7.70 7.89
N VAL A 14 -21.39 -8.53 8.46
CA VAL A 14 -22.84 -8.48 8.23
C VAL A 14 -23.42 -7.17 8.78
N PHE A 15 -22.95 -6.70 9.94
CA PHE A 15 -23.38 -5.44 10.53
C PHE A 15 -23.05 -4.25 9.62
N PHE A 16 -21.79 -4.13 9.17
CA PHE A 16 -21.38 -3.06 8.28
C PHE A 16 -22.05 -3.17 6.90
N LEU A 17 -22.20 -4.39 6.37
CA LEU A 17 -22.94 -4.60 5.13
C LEU A 17 -24.40 -4.14 5.28
N GLY A 18 -25.05 -4.47 6.40
CA GLY A 18 -26.41 -4.02 6.69
C GLY A 18 -26.51 -2.49 6.73
N LEU A 19 -25.55 -1.81 7.39
CA LEU A 19 -25.52 -0.35 7.44
C LEU A 19 -25.38 0.27 6.03
N VAL A 20 -24.54 -0.30 5.18
CA VAL A 20 -24.35 0.20 3.80
C VAL A 20 -25.60 -0.05 2.95
N LEU A 21 -26.24 -1.19 3.12
CA LEU A 21 -27.45 -1.55 2.37
C LEU A 21 -28.71 -0.79 2.80
N GLN A 22 -28.78 -0.25 4.04
CA GLN A 22 -29.94 0.51 4.51
C GLN A 22 -30.25 1.77 3.69
N GLY A 23 -29.25 2.33 3.00
CA GLY A 23 -29.41 3.51 2.13
C GLY A 23 -29.60 3.19 0.64
N LEU A 24 -29.62 1.91 0.25
CA LEU A 24 -29.71 1.48 -1.14
C LEU A 24 -31.09 0.90 -1.43
N ASP A 25 -31.77 1.49 -2.43
CA ASP A 25 -32.95 0.84 -3.04
C ASP A 25 -32.45 -0.33 -3.92
N LEU A 26 -32.72 -1.55 -3.45
CA LEU A 26 -32.31 -2.75 -4.17
C LEU A 26 -33.01 -2.90 -5.53
N ALA A 27 -34.20 -2.37 -5.71
CA ALA A 27 -34.91 -2.42 -6.98
C ALA A 27 -34.24 -1.49 -8.00
N ASP A 28 -33.91 -0.26 -7.59
CA ASP A 28 -33.14 0.68 -8.43
C ASP A 28 -31.76 0.12 -8.74
N PHE A 29 -31.07 -0.47 -7.78
CA PHE A 29 -29.77 -1.10 -7.98
C PHE A 29 -29.80 -2.18 -9.09
N TRP A 30 -30.75 -3.12 -9.02
CA TRP A 30 -30.88 -4.16 -10.05
C TRP A 30 -31.28 -3.61 -11.40
N THR A 31 -32.08 -2.56 -11.42
CA THR A 31 -32.47 -1.88 -12.66
C THR A 31 -31.26 -1.22 -13.33
N GLU A 32 -30.42 -0.52 -12.57
CA GLU A 32 -29.21 0.11 -13.08
C GLU A 32 -28.15 -0.92 -13.51
N VAL A 33 -27.98 -2.01 -12.75
CA VAL A 33 -27.12 -3.14 -13.15
C VAL A 33 -27.59 -3.73 -14.49
N GLY A 34 -28.91 -3.89 -14.69
CA GLY A 34 -29.45 -4.41 -15.96
C GLY A 34 -29.27 -3.46 -17.16
N ARG A 35 -29.18 -2.15 -16.92
CA ARG A 35 -28.93 -1.12 -17.94
C ARG A 35 -27.45 -0.90 -18.24
N ALA A 36 -26.55 -1.43 -17.40
CA ALA A 36 -25.11 -1.21 -17.53
C ALA A 36 -24.58 -1.78 -18.86
N ASN A 37 -23.74 -1.02 -19.51
CA ASN A 37 -23.08 -1.48 -20.73
C ASN A 37 -21.84 -2.32 -20.37
N TYR A 38 -22.03 -3.63 -20.30
CA TYR A 38 -20.97 -4.59 -19.92
C TYR A 38 -19.79 -4.69 -20.89
N TRP A 39 -19.93 -4.18 -22.13
CA TRP A 39 -18.81 -4.12 -23.07
C TRP A 39 -17.63 -3.30 -22.55
N TRP A 40 -17.88 -2.32 -21.68
CA TRP A 40 -16.84 -1.54 -21.03
C TRP A 40 -16.00 -2.36 -20.02
N LEU A 41 -16.47 -3.52 -19.61
CA LEU A 41 -15.67 -4.43 -18.77
C LEU A 41 -14.45 -4.98 -19.51
N ILE A 42 -14.56 -5.21 -20.83
CA ILE A 42 -13.45 -5.76 -21.62
C ILE A 42 -12.24 -4.83 -21.62
N PRO A 43 -12.34 -3.56 -22.06
CA PRO A 43 -11.22 -2.63 -21.97
C PRO A 43 -10.80 -2.36 -20.51
N GLY A 44 -11.73 -2.30 -19.56
CA GLY A 44 -11.44 -2.12 -18.15
C GLY A 44 -10.56 -3.25 -17.58
N VAL A 45 -10.91 -4.50 -17.85
CA VAL A 45 -10.13 -5.67 -17.46
C VAL A 45 -8.77 -5.68 -18.16
N ALA A 46 -8.72 -5.36 -19.46
CA ALA A 46 -7.47 -5.29 -20.20
C ALA A 46 -6.50 -4.25 -19.60
N VAL A 47 -6.98 -3.03 -19.30
CA VAL A 47 -6.20 -1.97 -18.64
C VAL A 47 -5.74 -2.42 -17.26
N TYR A 48 -6.59 -3.11 -16.49
CA TYR A 48 -6.20 -3.66 -15.19
C TYR A 48 -5.02 -4.63 -15.29
N PHE A 49 -5.07 -5.57 -16.25
CA PHE A 49 -3.96 -6.52 -16.45
C PHE A 49 -2.69 -5.84 -16.94
N VAL A 50 -2.79 -4.83 -17.80
CA VAL A 50 -1.65 -3.99 -18.20
C VAL A 50 -1.04 -3.29 -16.98
N ALA A 51 -1.87 -2.75 -16.08
CA ALA A 51 -1.40 -2.12 -14.85
C ALA A 51 -0.69 -3.12 -13.91
N VAL A 52 -1.20 -4.35 -13.76
CA VAL A 52 -0.56 -5.41 -12.98
C VAL A 52 0.77 -5.82 -13.62
N TRP A 53 0.82 -5.91 -14.95
CA TRP A 53 2.03 -6.23 -15.69
C TRP A 53 3.09 -5.13 -15.53
N ALA A 54 2.72 -3.86 -15.65
CA ALA A 54 3.62 -2.72 -15.43
C ALA A 54 4.21 -2.71 -14.01
N ARG A 55 3.41 -3.08 -12.99
CA ARG A 55 3.90 -3.23 -11.61
C ARG A 55 4.88 -4.41 -11.47
N ALA A 56 4.63 -5.53 -12.13
CA ALA A 56 5.55 -6.66 -12.16
C ALA A 56 6.87 -6.29 -12.87
N TRP A 57 6.79 -5.52 -13.93
CA TRP A 57 7.93 -4.98 -14.68
C TRP A 57 8.74 -4.02 -13.81
N ARG A 58 8.11 -3.07 -13.12
CA ARG A 58 8.78 -2.16 -12.17
C ARG A 58 9.48 -2.93 -11.05
N TRP A 59 8.79 -3.92 -10.46
CA TRP A 59 9.37 -4.72 -9.37
C TRP A 59 10.53 -5.61 -9.84
N HIS A 60 10.51 -6.07 -11.09
CA HIS A 60 11.68 -6.73 -11.72
C HIS A 60 12.95 -5.88 -11.61
N TYR A 61 12.87 -4.58 -11.91
CA TYR A 61 14.02 -3.67 -11.80
C TYR A 61 14.45 -3.44 -10.35
N LEU A 62 13.54 -3.30 -9.43
CA LEU A 62 13.84 -3.14 -8.00
C LEU A 62 14.52 -4.38 -7.40
N LEU A 63 14.19 -5.56 -7.88
CA LEU A 63 14.81 -6.82 -7.45
C LEU A 63 16.12 -7.17 -8.19
N ARG A 64 16.40 -6.53 -9.31
CA ARG A 64 17.56 -6.83 -10.16
C ARG A 64 18.89 -6.82 -9.41
N PRO A 65 19.17 -5.92 -8.44
CA PRO A 65 20.39 -5.95 -7.64
C PRO A 65 20.52 -7.21 -6.77
N LEU A 66 19.42 -7.81 -6.36
CA LEU A 66 19.37 -9.01 -5.51
C LEU A 66 19.37 -10.28 -6.35
N LYS A 67 18.50 -10.33 -7.37
CA LYS A 67 18.36 -11.45 -8.29
C LYS A 67 17.68 -11.01 -9.59
N ALA A 68 18.25 -11.35 -10.73
CA ALA A 68 17.63 -11.13 -12.02
C ALA A 68 16.51 -12.15 -12.27
N ILE A 69 15.26 -11.73 -12.11
CA ILE A 69 14.05 -12.56 -12.30
C ILE A 69 13.25 -11.95 -13.46
N SER A 70 12.85 -12.74 -14.44
CA SER A 70 12.09 -12.22 -15.59
C SER A 70 10.72 -11.69 -15.18
N THR A 71 10.23 -10.64 -15.86
CA THR A 71 8.91 -10.04 -15.60
C THR A 71 7.77 -11.06 -15.70
N SER A 72 7.88 -12.02 -16.64
CA SER A 72 6.88 -13.09 -16.80
C SER A 72 6.76 -13.99 -15.56
N LYS A 73 7.86 -14.24 -14.83
CA LYS A 73 7.83 -14.98 -13.56
C LYS A 73 7.34 -14.10 -12.41
N MET A 74 7.58 -12.80 -12.48
CA MET A 74 7.15 -11.85 -11.47
C MET A 74 5.63 -11.59 -11.53
N PHE A 75 5.05 -11.59 -12.72
CA PHE A 75 3.64 -11.29 -12.94
C PHE A 75 2.68 -12.13 -12.07
N PRO A 76 2.75 -13.48 -12.08
CA PRO A 76 1.87 -14.29 -11.22
C PRO A 76 2.11 -14.06 -9.73
N ILE A 77 3.35 -13.73 -9.32
CA ILE A 77 3.67 -13.45 -7.91
C ILE A 77 2.99 -12.15 -7.47
N VAL A 78 3.04 -11.12 -8.31
CA VAL A 78 2.37 -9.84 -8.09
C VAL A 78 0.85 -10.04 -8.07
N ALA A 79 0.29 -10.79 -9.02
CA ALA A 79 -1.14 -11.10 -9.08
C ALA A 79 -1.64 -11.80 -7.81
N ILE A 80 -0.87 -12.79 -7.29
CA ILE A 80 -1.16 -13.46 -6.01
C ILE A 80 -1.14 -12.45 -4.85
N GLY A 81 -0.19 -11.50 -4.84
CA GLY A 81 -0.15 -10.43 -3.85
C GLY A 81 -1.40 -9.57 -3.86
N TYR A 82 -1.88 -9.16 -5.04
CA TYR A 82 -3.13 -8.39 -5.18
C TYR A 82 -4.36 -9.19 -4.75
N MET A 83 -4.44 -10.44 -5.15
CA MET A 83 -5.48 -11.35 -4.65
C MET A 83 -5.45 -11.43 -3.12
N GLY A 84 -4.25 -11.56 -2.53
CA GLY A 84 -4.06 -11.60 -1.09
C GLY A 84 -4.53 -10.31 -0.39
N ASN A 85 -4.31 -9.14 -0.99
CA ASN A 85 -4.80 -7.87 -0.45
C ASN A 85 -6.33 -7.75 -0.44
N ASN A 86 -7.02 -8.44 -1.35
CA ASN A 86 -8.48 -8.46 -1.41
C ASN A 86 -9.10 -9.50 -0.48
N VAL A 87 -8.39 -10.60 -0.18
CA VAL A 87 -8.90 -11.73 0.62
C VAL A 87 -8.51 -11.60 2.09
N TYR A 88 -7.28 -11.13 2.37
CA TYR A 88 -6.78 -11.05 3.74
C TYR A 88 -6.89 -9.63 4.30
N PRO A 89 -7.20 -9.49 5.61
CA PRO A 89 -7.20 -8.18 6.26
C PRO A 89 -5.79 -7.57 6.32
N ALA A 90 -5.72 -6.26 6.61
CA ALA A 90 -4.48 -5.51 6.82
C ALA A 90 -3.50 -5.54 5.62
N ARG A 91 -3.99 -5.73 4.39
CA ARG A 91 -3.16 -5.79 3.17
C ARG A 91 -2.04 -6.82 3.24
N ALA A 92 -2.33 -7.97 3.85
CA ALA A 92 -1.35 -9.05 4.03
C ALA A 92 -0.82 -9.64 2.69
N GLY A 93 -1.38 -9.25 1.56
CA GLY A 93 -0.91 -9.66 0.24
C GLY A 93 0.53 -9.23 -0.08
N GLU A 94 1.04 -8.15 0.54
CA GLU A 94 2.44 -7.75 0.38
C GLU A 94 3.38 -8.77 1.05
N VAL A 95 3.03 -9.25 2.24
CA VAL A 95 3.76 -10.33 2.93
C VAL A 95 3.62 -11.64 2.16
N LEU A 96 2.42 -11.94 1.66
CA LEU A 96 2.18 -13.12 0.82
C LEU A 96 3.03 -13.09 -0.44
N ARG A 97 3.13 -11.94 -1.12
CA ARG A 97 3.98 -11.74 -2.30
C ARG A 97 5.45 -12.04 -1.99
N ALA A 98 5.97 -11.51 -0.87
CA ALA A 98 7.33 -11.78 -0.42
C ALA A 98 7.55 -13.27 -0.08
N ALA A 99 6.59 -13.91 0.58
CA ALA A 99 6.66 -15.33 0.91
C ALA A 99 6.64 -16.24 -0.34
N VAL A 100 5.81 -15.90 -1.33
CA VAL A 100 5.77 -16.63 -2.62
C VAL A 100 7.07 -16.44 -3.40
N LEU A 101 7.63 -15.23 -3.40
CA LEU A 101 8.92 -14.95 -4.04
C LEU A 101 10.04 -15.78 -3.38
N LYS A 102 10.08 -15.85 -2.05
CA LYS A 102 11.04 -16.69 -1.32
C LYS A 102 10.91 -18.17 -1.74
N ARG A 103 9.68 -18.69 -1.82
CA ARG A 103 9.45 -20.10 -2.18
C ARG A 103 9.81 -20.43 -3.61
N ARG A 104 9.60 -19.51 -4.55
CA ARG A 104 9.81 -19.75 -5.98
C ARG A 104 11.21 -19.40 -6.46
N GLU A 105 11.77 -18.33 -5.93
CA GLU A 105 12.98 -17.74 -6.42
C GLU A 105 14.12 -17.68 -5.38
N GLY A 106 13.87 -18.03 -4.11
CA GLY A 106 14.87 -18.08 -3.05
C GLY A 106 15.26 -16.71 -2.49
N VAL A 107 14.62 -15.61 -2.91
CA VAL A 107 14.90 -14.26 -2.39
C VAL A 107 14.37 -14.15 -0.95
N SER A 108 15.14 -13.55 -0.03
CA SER A 108 14.74 -13.41 1.37
C SER A 108 13.49 -12.54 1.51
N ILE A 109 12.65 -12.84 2.52
CA ILE A 109 11.42 -12.07 2.79
C ILE A 109 11.77 -10.63 3.15
N SER A 110 12.81 -10.42 3.97
CA SER A 110 13.26 -9.08 4.39
C SER A 110 13.68 -8.23 3.19
N ALA A 111 14.53 -8.74 2.31
CA ALA A 111 14.94 -8.04 1.10
C ALA A 111 13.75 -7.75 0.17
N SER A 112 12.80 -8.69 0.04
CA SER A 112 11.57 -8.48 -0.73
C SER A 112 10.71 -7.37 -0.14
N LEU A 113 10.53 -7.34 1.19
CA LEU A 113 9.77 -6.30 1.89
C LEU A 113 10.45 -4.93 1.77
N ALA A 114 11.78 -4.86 1.83
CA ALA A 114 12.52 -3.62 1.59
C ALA A 114 12.23 -3.04 0.20
N THR A 115 12.26 -3.86 -0.86
CA THR A 115 11.90 -3.39 -2.22
C THR A 115 10.43 -2.96 -2.31
N ILE A 116 9.52 -3.59 -1.57
CA ILE A 116 8.11 -3.20 -1.50
C ILE A 116 7.96 -1.84 -0.83
N ILE A 117 8.71 -1.56 0.22
CA ILE A 117 8.72 -0.24 0.88
C ILE A 117 9.21 0.83 -0.08
N VAL A 118 10.29 0.59 -0.80
CA VAL A 118 10.78 1.51 -1.85
C VAL A 118 9.70 1.74 -2.91
N GLU A 119 8.99 0.70 -3.33
CA GLU A 119 7.85 0.80 -4.25
C GLU A 119 6.76 1.74 -3.70
N ARG A 120 6.41 1.63 -2.40
CA ARG A 120 5.42 2.52 -1.77
C ARG A 120 5.86 3.98 -1.71
N ILE A 121 7.14 4.23 -1.50
CA ILE A 121 7.70 5.59 -1.50
C ILE A 121 7.54 6.22 -2.88
N PHE A 122 7.93 5.52 -3.95
CA PHE A 122 7.73 6.01 -5.31
C PHE A 122 6.25 6.25 -5.64
N ASP A 123 5.36 5.36 -5.24
CA ASP A 123 3.91 5.53 -5.42
C ASP A 123 3.42 6.82 -4.73
N GLY A 124 3.90 7.08 -3.50
CA GLY A 124 3.58 8.29 -2.75
C GLY A 124 4.11 9.56 -3.42
N VAL A 125 5.35 9.56 -3.90
CA VAL A 125 5.94 10.71 -4.63
C VAL A 125 5.13 11.03 -5.88
N VAL A 126 4.79 10.02 -6.68
CA VAL A 126 3.99 10.20 -7.89
C VAL A 126 2.60 10.74 -7.53
N MET A 127 1.96 10.21 -6.50
CA MET A 127 0.65 10.68 -6.04
C MET A 127 0.69 12.15 -5.61
N LEU A 128 1.73 12.55 -4.86
CA LEU A 128 1.92 13.97 -4.50
C LEU A 128 2.15 14.85 -5.72
N ALA A 129 2.95 14.41 -6.69
CA ALA A 129 3.17 15.16 -7.92
C ALA A 129 1.84 15.41 -8.66
N PHE A 130 0.97 14.40 -8.75
CA PHE A 130 -0.37 14.55 -9.33
C PHE A 130 -1.25 15.52 -8.54
N ILE A 131 -1.22 15.48 -7.22
CA ILE A 131 -1.96 16.43 -6.38
C ILE A 131 -1.47 17.85 -6.65
N PHE A 132 -0.17 18.07 -6.70
CA PHE A 132 0.41 19.39 -6.98
C PHE A 132 0.02 19.95 -8.34
N VAL A 133 0.13 19.12 -9.39
CA VAL A 133 -0.23 19.53 -10.75
C VAL A 133 -1.70 19.92 -10.83
N ASN A 134 -2.57 19.22 -10.10
CA ASN A 134 -4.02 19.45 -10.11
C ASN A 134 -4.51 20.37 -8.97
N LEU A 135 -3.62 20.95 -8.16
CA LEU A 135 -4.01 21.70 -6.98
C LEU A 135 -4.93 22.90 -7.31
N ARG A 136 -4.72 23.57 -8.45
CA ARG A 136 -5.56 24.66 -8.90
C ARG A 136 -6.98 24.22 -9.26
N GLU A 137 -7.12 23.06 -9.90
CA GLU A 137 -8.44 22.51 -10.26
C GLU A 137 -9.17 21.98 -9.03
N LEU A 138 -8.45 21.32 -8.10
CA LEU A 138 -9.01 20.92 -6.83
C LEU A 138 -9.51 22.12 -6.01
N ALA A 139 -8.77 23.23 -6.00
CA ALA A 139 -9.18 24.44 -5.30
C ALA A 139 -10.51 24.99 -5.84
N LYS A 140 -10.71 25.02 -7.16
CA LYS A 140 -11.96 25.45 -7.78
C LYS A 140 -13.17 24.58 -7.41
N LEU A 141 -12.96 23.28 -7.28
CA LEU A 141 -14.04 22.33 -6.91
C LEU A 141 -14.49 22.49 -5.46
N THR A 142 -13.69 23.15 -4.63
CA THR A 142 -13.90 23.28 -3.19
C THR A 142 -14.20 24.70 -2.72
N ASP A 143 -14.29 25.67 -3.65
CA ASP A 143 -14.80 27.01 -3.34
C ASP A 143 -16.24 26.91 -2.86
N GLY A 144 -16.40 26.81 -1.51
CA GLY A 144 -17.68 26.67 -0.82
C GLY A 144 -17.93 25.40 -0.02
N ALA A 145 -17.15 24.34 -0.20
CA ALA A 145 -17.25 23.12 0.61
C ALA A 145 -16.17 23.12 1.69
N GLY A 146 -16.43 23.74 2.82
CA GLY A 146 -15.64 23.55 4.04
C GLY A 146 -15.74 22.08 4.46
N LEU A 147 -14.61 21.37 4.46
CA LEU A 147 -14.54 20.04 5.07
C LEU A 147 -14.85 20.13 6.57
N ALA A 148 -15.47 19.10 7.11
CA ALA A 148 -15.74 19.01 8.53
C ALA A 148 -14.43 19.26 9.33
N GLY A 149 -14.35 20.39 10.06
CA GLY A 149 -13.16 20.82 10.79
C GLY A 149 -12.53 22.14 10.34
N GLY A 150 -13.08 22.85 9.33
CA GLY A 150 -12.63 24.20 8.93
C GLY A 150 -11.32 24.25 8.14
N LEU A 151 -10.73 23.11 7.79
CA LEU A 151 -9.53 23.05 6.97
C LEU A 151 -9.88 23.11 5.48
N SER A 152 -9.19 23.94 4.72
CA SER A 152 -9.32 23.97 3.27
C SER A 152 -8.57 22.75 2.66
N ILE A 153 -9.03 22.27 1.51
CA ILE A 153 -8.31 21.19 0.77
C ILE A 153 -6.86 21.60 0.49
N GLN A 154 -6.60 22.88 0.24
CA GLN A 154 -5.25 23.40 0.05
C GLN A 154 -4.37 23.19 1.29
N GLN A 155 -4.91 23.44 2.49
CA GLN A 155 -4.19 23.21 3.75
C GLN A 155 -3.93 21.72 3.96
N ILE A 156 -4.90 20.86 3.69
CA ILE A 156 -4.72 19.40 3.80
C ILE A 156 -3.68 18.90 2.80
N ALA A 157 -3.73 19.36 1.54
CA ALA A 157 -2.73 19.04 0.53
C ALA A 157 -1.34 19.53 0.93
N LEU A 158 -1.23 20.74 1.46
CA LEU A 158 0.05 21.32 1.93
C LEU A 158 0.62 20.52 3.09
N TRP A 159 -0.17 20.28 4.15
CA TRP A 159 0.28 19.50 5.29
C TRP A 159 0.59 18.05 4.94
N GLY A 160 -0.23 17.42 4.09
CA GLY A 160 0.04 16.07 3.59
C GLY A 160 1.35 16.01 2.81
N THR A 161 1.63 17.02 1.98
CA THR A 161 2.89 17.12 1.24
C THR A 161 4.10 17.32 2.14
N ILE A 162 4.00 18.22 3.12
CA ILE A 162 5.10 18.47 4.08
C ILE A 162 5.37 17.19 4.88
N ALA A 163 4.34 16.57 5.42
CA ALA A 163 4.47 15.35 6.21
C ALA A 163 5.09 14.18 5.40
N PHE A 164 4.59 13.98 4.18
CA PHE A 164 5.11 12.92 3.32
C PHE A 164 6.52 13.24 2.80
N GLY A 165 6.77 14.48 2.41
CA GLY A 165 8.09 14.94 1.98
C GLY A 165 9.14 14.80 3.10
N ALA A 166 8.76 15.14 4.34
CA ALA A 166 9.61 14.92 5.51
C ALA A 166 9.88 13.43 5.76
N ALA A 167 8.84 12.57 5.69
CA ALA A 167 9.01 11.13 5.83
C ALA A 167 9.91 10.53 4.74
N LEU A 168 9.74 10.99 3.49
CA LEU A 168 10.58 10.59 2.37
C LEU A 168 12.03 11.03 2.58
N LEU A 169 12.26 12.26 3.01
CA LEU A 169 13.59 12.79 3.30
C LEU A 169 14.28 11.99 4.40
N VAL A 170 13.58 11.71 5.50
CA VAL A 170 14.09 10.87 6.58
C VAL A 170 14.47 9.47 6.08
N PHE A 171 13.63 8.88 5.24
CA PHE A 171 13.91 7.58 4.64
C PHE A 171 15.13 7.62 3.71
N LEU A 172 15.23 8.62 2.83
CA LEU A 172 16.37 8.78 1.92
C LEU A 172 17.68 9.03 2.70
N LEU A 173 17.64 9.90 3.70
CA LEU A 173 18.80 10.13 4.58
C LEU A 173 19.18 8.84 5.34
N GLY A 174 18.17 8.08 5.79
CA GLY A 174 18.37 6.80 6.43
C GLY A 174 19.04 5.77 5.52
N ALA A 175 18.63 5.71 4.26
CA ALA A 175 19.22 4.82 3.26
C ALA A 175 20.63 5.27 2.83
N MET A 176 20.89 6.59 2.77
CA MET A 176 22.21 7.14 2.39
C MET A 176 23.24 7.05 3.54
N PHE A 177 22.78 7.09 4.79
CA PHE A 177 23.65 7.11 5.98
C PHE A 177 23.26 5.98 6.95
N PRO A 178 23.53 4.72 6.63
CA PRO A 178 23.12 3.57 7.45
C PRO A 178 23.68 3.62 8.88
N GLU A 179 24.90 4.12 9.07
CA GLU A 179 25.49 4.27 10.41
C GLU A 179 24.75 5.28 11.29
N VAL A 180 24.27 6.39 10.70
CA VAL A 180 23.47 7.38 11.41
C VAL A 180 22.10 6.81 11.75
N SER A 181 21.51 6.05 10.84
CA SER A 181 20.22 5.38 11.02
C SER A 181 20.26 4.37 12.13
N LEU A 182 21.34 3.59 12.24
CA LEU A 182 21.55 2.66 13.36
C LEU A 182 21.64 3.39 14.69
N ARG A 183 22.40 4.49 14.78
CA ARG A 183 22.48 5.29 16.01
C ARG A 183 21.14 5.91 16.42
N VAL A 184 20.38 6.41 15.45
CA VAL A 184 19.03 6.94 15.70
C VAL A 184 18.10 5.83 16.16
N LEU A 185 18.15 4.65 15.51
CA LEU A 185 17.38 3.49 15.90
C LEU A 185 17.72 3.01 17.33
N GLU A 186 19.00 2.96 17.67
CA GLU A 186 19.45 2.64 19.04
C GLU A 186 18.97 3.67 20.07
N TRP A 187 19.01 4.97 19.71
CA TRP A 187 18.51 6.03 20.57
C TRP A 187 16.98 5.90 20.78
N LEU A 188 16.21 5.68 19.71
CA LEU A 188 14.78 5.43 19.79
C LEU A 188 14.44 4.14 20.55
N ALA A 189 15.26 3.10 20.39
CA ALA A 189 15.10 1.84 21.10
C ALA A 189 15.28 1.96 22.61
N ARG A 190 16.00 3.00 23.09
CA ARG A 190 16.11 3.31 24.53
C ARG A 190 14.81 3.86 25.12
N LEU A 191 13.92 4.41 24.29
CA LEU A 191 12.60 4.94 24.70
C LEU A 191 11.53 3.84 24.78
N VAL A 192 11.83 2.64 24.27
CA VAL A 192 10.89 1.51 24.19
C VAL A 192 11.21 0.50 25.29
N PRO A 193 10.20 -0.12 25.94
CA PRO A 193 10.40 -1.15 26.95
C PRO A 193 11.27 -2.31 26.46
N GLU A 194 12.11 -2.88 27.33
CA GLU A 194 13.14 -3.90 26.98
C GLU A 194 12.59 -5.07 26.15
N ARG A 195 11.36 -5.49 26.40
CA ARG A 195 10.72 -6.60 25.68
C ARG A 195 10.58 -6.38 24.17
N PHE A 196 10.56 -5.12 23.72
CA PHE A 196 10.42 -4.74 22.31
C PHE A 196 11.74 -4.27 21.70
N ARG A 197 12.71 -3.87 22.55
CA ARG A 197 13.99 -3.32 22.14
C ARG A 197 14.83 -4.31 21.33
N GLU A 198 14.98 -5.54 21.78
CA GLU A 198 15.76 -6.57 21.09
C GLU A 198 15.16 -6.88 19.71
N LYS A 199 13.84 -7.01 19.62
CA LYS A 199 13.14 -7.25 18.35
C LYS A 199 13.28 -6.08 17.38
N LEU A 200 13.30 -4.85 17.88
CA LEU A 200 13.41 -3.64 17.09
C LEU A 200 14.82 -3.47 16.53
N LEU A 201 15.84 -3.75 17.34
CA LEU A 201 17.25 -3.72 16.93
C LEU A 201 17.59 -4.87 15.96
N GLU A 202 17.08 -6.08 16.20
CA GLU A 202 17.24 -7.21 15.29
C GLU A 202 16.57 -6.98 13.93
N PHE A 203 15.38 -6.41 13.93
CA PHE A 203 14.68 -6.06 12.70
C PHE A 203 15.38 -4.94 11.93
N GLY A 204 15.82 -3.88 12.64
CA GLY A 204 16.54 -2.76 12.04
C GLY A 204 17.90 -3.14 11.48
N GLY A 205 18.68 -3.96 12.20
CA GLY A 205 19.95 -4.49 11.71
C GLY A 205 19.77 -5.32 10.44
N ARG A 206 18.84 -6.25 10.43
CA ARG A 206 18.52 -7.08 9.24
C ARG A 206 17.99 -6.28 8.06
N PHE A 207 17.38 -5.12 8.31
CA PHE A 207 16.85 -4.24 7.27
C PHE A 207 17.95 -3.40 6.61
N LEU A 208 18.97 -3.01 7.37
CA LEU A 208 20.08 -2.18 6.89
C LEU A 208 21.23 -3.00 6.28
N ASP A 209 21.37 -4.28 6.68
CA ASP A 209 22.38 -5.22 6.14
C ASP A 209 21.91 -5.94 4.85
N GLY A 210 20.66 -5.78 4.42
CA GLY A 210 20.06 -6.37 3.19
C GLY A 210 19.79 -5.37 2.12
#